data_2bb15c149408925d5f3eed3125d3d3a1
#
_entry.id   2bb15c149408925d5f3eed3125d3d3a1
#
_cell.length_a   1.000
_cell.length_b   1.000
_cell.length_c   1.000
_cell.angle_alpha   90.00
_cell.angle_beta   90.00
_cell.angle_gamma   90.00
#
_symmetry.space_group_name_H-M   'P 1'
#
loop_
_entity.id
_entity.type
_entity.pdbx_description
1 polymer ?
#
loop_
_entity_poly.entity_id
_entity_poly.type
_entity_poly.pdbx_seq_one_letter_code
_entity_poly.pdbx_strand_id
1 'polypeptide(L)'
;MWSRSYLLTCMLPALMLLAGCTGDGDSGPLDTKWDRDSCERCRMVLSDRYHGAQVRYFPADKKRSVVVHFDDIGCAVLWLSDTPWEQDPRTRIWVTDRNTGAWIDAVRATYLAGDHTPMEYGLGAQEEPSPGGFDFTEAKRHIQAAEQRHRHHTAHLLQRFREQAAVREGMKTERNQPGEGSER
;
A
#
# COMPACT_ATOMS: atom_id res chain seq x y z
N MET A 1 0.59 74.07 -3.05
CA MET A 1 -0.58 73.21 -3.33
C MET A 1 -0.04 71.92 -4.01
N TRP A 2 0.36 70.92 -3.22
CA TRP A 2 0.82 69.61 -3.76
C TRP A 2 -0.32 68.62 -3.65
N SER A 3 -0.62 68.05 -4.82
CA SER A 3 -1.83 67.30 -5.13
C SER A 3 -1.97 66.02 -4.32
N ARG A 4 -3.15 65.86 -3.69
CA ARG A 4 -3.62 64.65 -2.93
C ARG A 4 -3.77 63.39 -3.81
N SER A 5 -3.41 63.46 -5.09
CA SER A 5 -3.59 62.37 -6.07
C SER A 5 -2.53 61.27 -6.01
N TYR A 6 -1.37 61.48 -5.42
CA TYR A 6 -0.29 60.49 -5.37
C TYR A 6 -0.43 59.46 -4.24
N LEU A 7 -1.29 59.73 -3.24
CA LEU A 7 -1.49 58.81 -2.11
C LEU A 7 -2.45 57.65 -2.42
N LEU A 8 -3.32 57.80 -3.43
CA LEU A 8 -4.25 56.72 -3.84
C LEU A 8 -3.63 55.72 -4.80
N THR A 9 -2.56 56.07 -5.51
CA THR A 9 -1.95 55.18 -6.52
C THR A 9 -0.96 54.19 -5.90
N CYS A 10 -0.44 54.43 -4.72
CA CYS A 10 0.48 53.52 -4.03
C CYS A 10 -0.20 52.43 -3.17
N MET A 11 -1.52 52.53 -2.92
CA MET A 11 -2.22 51.53 -2.13
C MET A 11 -2.77 50.33 -2.97
N LEU A 12 -2.87 50.47 -4.28
CA LEU A 12 -3.42 49.41 -5.14
C LEU A 12 -2.47 48.22 -5.38
N PRO A 13 -1.11 48.35 -5.45
CA PRO A 13 -0.25 47.21 -5.60
C PRO A 13 -0.01 46.40 -4.33
N ALA A 14 -0.29 46.92 -3.12
CA ALA A 14 -0.07 46.21 -1.86
C ALA A 14 -1.16 45.16 -1.55
N LEU A 15 -2.31 45.21 -2.22
CA LEU A 15 -3.42 44.26 -2.01
C LEU A 15 -3.32 42.99 -2.83
N MET A 16 -2.42 42.92 -3.82
CA MET A 16 -2.22 41.71 -4.66
C MET A 16 -1.18 40.74 -4.11
N LEU A 17 -0.54 40.99 -3.00
CA LEU A 17 0.48 40.10 -2.41
C LEU A 17 -0.06 39.16 -1.31
N LEU A 18 -1.37 39.14 -1.09
CA LEU A 18 -2.03 38.25 -0.12
C LEU A 18 -2.75 37.06 -0.77
N ALA A 19 -2.47 36.78 -2.06
CA ALA A 19 -2.76 35.47 -2.62
C ALA A 19 -1.73 34.45 -2.07
N GLY A 20 -1.73 34.34 -0.73
CA GLY A 20 -0.91 33.39 -0.01
C GLY A 20 -1.37 31.99 -0.32
N CYS A 21 -0.44 31.14 -0.64
CA CYS A 21 -0.50 29.72 -0.79
C CYS A 21 -1.48 29.06 0.20
N THR A 22 -2.73 28.91 -0.17
CA THR A 22 -3.56 27.82 0.33
C THR A 22 -3.14 26.56 -0.43
N GLY A 23 -1.89 26.14 -0.22
CA GLY A 23 -1.49 24.80 -0.61
C GLY A 23 -2.32 23.84 0.22
N ASP A 24 -3.28 23.19 -0.43
CA ASP A 24 -4.04 22.06 0.12
C ASP A 24 -3.06 20.91 0.44
N GLY A 25 -2.25 21.09 1.48
CA GLY A 25 -1.37 20.07 2.01
C GLY A 25 -2.12 18.85 2.54
N ASP A 26 -3.45 18.84 2.40
CA ASP A 26 -4.33 17.79 2.91
C ASP A 26 -5.10 17.03 1.80
N SER A 27 -4.81 17.25 0.52
CA SER A 27 -5.59 16.68 -0.59
C SER A 27 -4.83 15.71 -1.49
N GLY A 28 -3.50 15.79 -1.60
CA GLY A 28 -2.66 14.98 -2.50
C GLY A 28 -1.87 13.86 -1.80
N PRO A 29 -1.13 13.05 -2.57
CA PRO A 29 -0.17 12.11 -2.02
C PRO A 29 0.96 12.86 -1.31
N LEU A 30 1.61 12.21 -0.34
CA LEU A 30 2.79 12.75 0.33
C LEU A 30 4.08 12.22 -0.32
N ASP A 31 5.16 12.98 -0.15
CA ASP A 31 6.49 12.51 -0.53
C ASP A 31 6.85 11.25 0.25
N THR A 32 7.22 10.20 -0.46
CA THR A 32 7.71 8.95 0.11
C THR A 32 9.22 9.01 0.26
N LYS A 33 9.71 8.71 1.44
CA LYS A 33 11.14 8.54 1.69
C LYS A 33 11.53 7.12 1.33
N TRP A 34 11.75 6.90 0.04
CA TRP A 34 12.17 5.60 -0.49
C TRP A 34 13.41 5.09 0.26
N ASP A 35 13.48 3.77 0.45
CA ASP A 35 14.51 3.06 1.20
C ASP A 35 14.56 3.41 2.71
N ARG A 36 13.48 4.07 3.23
CA ARG A 36 13.35 4.48 4.64
C ARG A 36 11.95 4.29 5.21
N ASP A 37 10.92 4.70 4.47
CA ASP A 37 9.53 4.50 4.90
C ASP A 37 9.17 3.02 4.80
N SER A 38 8.23 2.57 5.63
CA SER A 38 7.79 1.19 5.69
C SER A 38 6.33 1.03 5.29
N CYS A 39 6.04 -0.10 4.66
CA CYS A 39 4.68 -0.52 4.34
C CYS A 39 3.85 -0.71 5.63
N GLU A 40 2.66 -0.10 5.68
CA GLU A 40 1.79 -0.18 6.87
C GLU A 40 1.29 -1.60 7.14
N ARG A 41 1.13 -2.43 6.09
CA ARG A 41 0.64 -3.80 6.23
C ARG A 41 1.75 -4.83 6.47
N CYS A 42 2.72 -4.94 5.57
CA CYS A 42 3.74 -5.99 5.61
C CYS A 42 5.01 -5.59 6.38
N ARG A 43 5.17 -4.32 6.72
CA ARG A 43 6.32 -3.72 7.43
C ARG A 43 7.64 -3.76 6.67
N MET A 44 7.63 -4.13 5.40
CA MET A 44 8.82 -4.04 4.55
C MET A 44 9.15 -2.58 4.21
N VAL A 45 10.41 -2.31 3.95
CA VAL A 45 10.87 -0.98 3.49
C VAL A 45 10.41 -0.75 2.05
N LEU A 46 9.91 0.44 1.75
CA LEU A 46 9.49 0.84 0.41
C LEU A 46 10.71 1.13 -0.45
N SER A 47 11.05 0.25 -1.37
CA SER A 47 12.19 0.42 -2.29
C SER A 47 11.78 0.45 -3.77
N ASP A 48 10.64 -0.14 -4.10
CA ASP A 48 10.11 -0.12 -5.47
C ASP A 48 9.29 1.14 -5.73
N ARG A 49 9.81 2.01 -6.60
CA ARG A 49 9.22 3.32 -6.92
C ARG A 49 8.08 3.23 -7.94
N TYR A 50 7.85 2.07 -8.54
CA TYR A 50 6.90 1.86 -9.62
C TYR A 50 5.65 1.08 -9.21
N HIS A 51 5.64 0.52 -7.98
CA HIS A 51 4.52 -0.28 -7.48
C HIS A 51 4.00 0.17 -6.10
N GLY A 52 4.51 1.30 -5.57
CA GLY A 52 4.08 1.85 -4.30
C GLY A 52 2.62 2.32 -4.29
N ALA A 53 2.01 2.33 -3.11
CA ALA A 53 0.68 2.89 -2.91
C ALA A 53 0.61 3.74 -1.64
N GLN A 54 -0.36 4.64 -1.58
CA GLN A 54 -0.69 5.46 -0.42
C GLN A 54 -2.19 5.46 -0.18
N VAL A 55 -2.57 5.48 1.09
CA VAL A 55 -3.96 5.69 1.51
C VAL A 55 -4.02 6.89 2.45
N ARG A 56 -4.86 7.85 2.12
CA ARG A 56 -5.27 8.93 3.02
C ARG A 56 -6.63 8.61 3.61
N TYR A 57 -6.74 8.66 4.92
CA TYR A 57 -7.98 8.41 5.65
C TYR A 57 -8.16 9.40 6.80
N PHE A 58 -9.35 9.42 7.42
CA PHE A 58 -9.75 10.40 8.41
C PHE A 58 -10.20 9.69 9.70
N PRO A 59 -9.28 9.43 10.64
CA PRO A 59 -9.64 8.87 11.95
C PRO A 59 -10.56 9.80 12.72
N ALA A 60 -11.57 9.24 13.40
CA ALA A 60 -12.56 10.03 14.15
C ALA A 60 -11.95 10.80 15.34
N ASP A 61 -10.85 10.29 15.90
CA ASP A 61 -10.11 10.86 17.03
C ASP A 61 -9.11 11.95 16.61
N LYS A 62 -8.90 12.18 15.31
CA LYS A 62 -7.93 13.13 14.79
C LYS A 62 -8.58 14.27 14.04
N LYS A 63 -8.03 15.47 14.20
CA LYS A 63 -8.49 16.69 13.50
C LYS A 63 -8.02 16.73 12.03
N ARG A 64 -7.02 15.95 11.68
CA ARG A 64 -6.40 15.93 10.34
C ARG A 64 -6.41 14.53 9.77
N SER A 65 -6.37 14.44 8.46
CA SER A 65 -6.16 13.18 7.76
C SER A 65 -4.81 12.55 8.12
N VAL A 66 -4.72 11.26 7.95
CA VAL A 66 -3.49 10.46 8.07
C VAL A 66 -3.20 9.84 6.71
N VAL A 67 -1.92 9.83 6.32
CA VAL A 67 -1.46 9.11 5.13
C VAL A 67 -0.56 7.97 5.58
N VAL A 68 -0.79 6.80 5.03
CA VAL A 68 0.03 5.60 5.21
C VAL A 68 0.52 5.09 3.87
N HIS A 69 1.68 4.46 3.87
CA HIS A 69 2.37 4.01 2.68
C HIS A 69 2.34 2.48 2.58
N PHE A 70 2.37 1.99 1.35
CA PHE A 70 2.40 0.56 1.03
C PHE A 70 3.39 0.32 -0.10
N ASP A 71 4.05 -0.82 -0.06
CA ASP A 71 5.00 -1.28 -1.07
C ASP A 71 4.33 -1.89 -2.32
N ASP A 72 3.03 -2.20 -2.22
CA ASP A 72 2.24 -2.83 -3.27
C ASP A 72 0.77 -2.41 -3.11
N ILE A 73 0.07 -2.16 -4.23
CA ILE A 73 -1.37 -1.85 -4.20
C ILE A 73 -2.18 -2.96 -3.49
N GLY A 74 -1.74 -4.21 -3.56
CA GLY A 74 -2.38 -5.31 -2.85
C GLY A 74 -2.32 -5.14 -1.33
N CYS A 75 -1.20 -4.64 -0.80
CA CYS A 75 -1.08 -4.29 0.60
C CYS A 75 -2.07 -3.20 1.00
N ALA A 76 -2.22 -2.16 0.18
CA ALA A 76 -3.15 -1.05 0.45
C ALA A 76 -4.61 -1.51 0.44
N VAL A 77 -5.02 -2.27 -0.57
CA VAL A 77 -6.38 -2.81 -0.71
C VAL A 77 -6.75 -3.72 0.46
N LEU A 78 -5.88 -4.67 0.81
CA LEU A 78 -6.15 -5.62 1.88
C LEU A 78 -6.12 -4.96 3.26
N TRP A 79 -5.21 -4.01 3.49
CA TRP A 79 -5.21 -3.24 4.73
C TRP A 79 -6.50 -2.42 4.87
N LEU A 80 -6.92 -1.76 3.79
CA LEU A 80 -8.12 -0.92 3.81
C LEU A 80 -9.39 -1.73 4.04
N SER A 81 -9.48 -2.95 3.47
CA SER A 81 -10.65 -3.84 3.66
C SER A 81 -10.85 -4.30 5.11
N ASP A 82 -9.80 -4.26 5.93
CA ASP A 82 -9.85 -4.60 7.35
C ASP A 82 -10.14 -3.37 8.24
N THR A 83 -10.47 -2.22 7.64
CA THR A 83 -10.67 -0.96 8.36
C THR A 83 -12.04 -0.32 8.05
N PRO A 84 -12.57 0.52 8.96
CA PRO A 84 -13.83 1.23 8.72
C PRO A 84 -13.70 2.31 7.62
N TRP A 85 -12.48 2.66 7.21
CA TRP A 85 -12.22 3.73 6.24
C TRP A 85 -12.43 3.29 4.80
N GLU A 86 -12.60 1.99 4.51
CA GLU A 86 -12.91 1.51 3.15
C GLU A 86 -14.17 2.17 2.59
N GLN A 87 -15.17 2.38 3.45
CA GLN A 87 -16.47 2.98 3.07
C GLN A 87 -16.53 4.50 3.29
N ASP A 88 -15.49 5.13 3.82
CA ASP A 88 -15.48 6.58 4.02
C ASP A 88 -15.27 7.30 2.67
N PRO A 89 -16.21 8.13 2.19
CA PRO A 89 -16.11 8.81 0.90
C PRO A 89 -14.95 9.81 0.83
N ARG A 90 -14.34 10.14 1.97
CA ARG A 90 -13.16 11.02 2.04
C ARG A 90 -11.85 10.25 1.84
N THR A 91 -11.85 8.92 1.96
CA THR A 91 -10.67 8.10 1.73
C THR A 91 -10.17 8.29 0.30
N ARG A 92 -8.86 8.44 0.15
CA ARG A 92 -8.19 8.57 -1.14
C ARG A 92 -7.07 7.55 -1.23
N ILE A 93 -6.91 6.99 -2.41
CA ILE A 93 -5.89 5.99 -2.70
C ILE A 93 -5.08 6.47 -3.90
N TRP A 94 -3.77 6.43 -3.78
CA TRP A 94 -2.85 6.67 -4.89
C TRP A 94 -1.96 5.46 -5.09
N VAL A 95 -1.55 5.28 -6.33
CA VAL A 95 -0.53 4.29 -6.73
C VAL A 95 0.54 4.99 -7.55
N THR A 96 1.72 4.42 -7.62
CA THR A 96 2.71 4.89 -8.57
C THR A 96 2.44 4.29 -9.96
N ASP A 97 2.56 5.13 -10.98
CA ASP A 97 2.51 4.68 -12.36
C ASP A 97 3.72 3.80 -12.68
N ARG A 98 3.48 2.61 -13.22
CA ARG A 98 4.49 1.58 -13.50
C ARG A 98 5.57 2.00 -14.49
N ASN A 99 5.30 3.03 -15.31
CA ASN A 99 6.21 3.49 -16.34
C ASN A 99 7.03 4.70 -15.90
N THR A 100 6.42 5.58 -15.07
CA THR A 100 6.99 6.88 -14.72
C THR A 100 7.36 7.02 -13.25
N GLY A 101 6.75 6.21 -12.36
CA GLY A 101 6.86 6.36 -10.91
C GLY A 101 6.08 7.55 -10.34
N ALA A 102 5.30 8.26 -11.15
CA ALA A 102 4.45 9.36 -10.70
C ALA A 102 3.25 8.84 -9.92
N TRP A 103 2.79 9.60 -8.92
CA TRP A 103 1.57 9.29 -8.18
C TRP A 103 0.34 9.58 -9.02
N ILE A 104 -0.52 8.58 -9.22
CA ILE A 104 -1.79 8.66 -9.93
C ILE A 104 -2.94 8.20 -9.03
N ASP A 105 -4.17 8.61 -9.34
CA ASP A 105 -5.37 8.18 -8.61
C ASP A 105 -5.63 6.68 -8.85
N ALA A 106 -5.58 5.90 -7.77
CA ALA A 106 -5.71 4.45 -7.85
C ALA A 106 -7.09 3.99 -8.37
N VAL A 107 -8.14 4.75 -8.09
CA VAL A 107 -9.52 4.38 -8.51
C VAL A 107 -9.72 4.61 -10.01
N ARG A 108 -8.95 5.53 -10.59
CA ARG A 108 -9.01 5.89 -12.02
C ARG A 108 -7.95 5.21 -12.86
N ALA A 109 -6.95 4.60 -12.23
CA ALA A 109 -5.87 3.91 -12.91
C ALA A 109 -6.35 2.66 -13.65
N THR A 110 -5.63 2.29 -14.69
CA THR A 110 -5.72 1.00 -15.37
C THR A 110 -4.64 0.07 -14.80
N TYR A 111 -5.00 -1.14 -14.44
CA TYR A 111 -4.10 -2.14 -13.87
C TYR A 111 -3.79 -3.24 -14.86
N LEU A 112 -2.52 -3.59 -15.00
CA LEU A 112 -2.06 -4.67 -15.86
C LEU A 112 -1.47 -5.80 -15.02
N ALA A 113 -1.88 -7.03 -15.30
CA ALA A 113 -1.30 -8.20 -14.64
C ALA A 113 0.03 -8.62 -15.27
N GLY A 114 0.88 -9.27 -14.46
CA GLY A 114 2.14 -9.86 -14.89
C GLY A 114 3.38 -9.09 -14.48
N ASP A 115 3.25 -8.02 -13.72
CA ASP A 115 4.38 -7.31 -13.13
C ASP A 115 4.97 -8.10 -11.95
N HIS A 116 6.27 -7.97 -11.75
CA HIS A 116 6.91 -8.39 -10.52
C HIS A 116 6.74 -7.27 -9.49
N THR A 117 5.94 -7.51 -8.47
CA THR A 117 5.65 -6.54 -7.42
C THR A 117 6.19 -7.03 -6.07
N PRO A 118 6.47 -6.14 -5.11
CA PRO A 118 7.11 -6.52 -3.84
C PRO A 118 6.40 -7.64 -3.07
N MET A 119 5.06 -7.70 -3.17
CA MET A 119 4.25 -8.70 -2.48
C MET A 119 3.61 -9.73 -3.42
N GLU A 120 4.08 -9.81 -4.66
CA GLU A 120 3.64 -10.82 -5.65
C GLU A 120 2.13 -10.77 -5.97
N TYR A 121 1.47 -9.58 -5.78
CA TYR A 121 0.10 -9.40 -6.27
C TYR A 121 0.06 -9.20 -7.79
N GLY A 122 1.18 -8.82 -8.39
CA GLY A 122 1.41 -8.89 -9.84
C GLY A 122 0.66 -7.85 -10.65
N LEU A 123 0.31 -6.70 -10.06
CA LEU A 123 -0.40 -5.61 -10.74
C LEU A 123 0.45 -4.36 -10.84
N GLY A 124 0.72 -3.92 -12.08
CA GLY A 124 1.25 -2.59 -12.36
C GLY A 124 0.14 -1.62 -12.72
N ALA A 125 0.14 -0.41 -12.15
CA ALA A 125 -0.83 0.63 -12.44
C ALA A 125 -0.31 1.60 -13.49
N GLN A 126 -1.20 2.14 -14.33
CA GLN A 126 -0.89 3.22 -15.27
C GLN A 126 -2.08 4.15 -15.46
N GLU A 127 -1.82 5.38 -15.89
CA GLU A 127 -2.88 6.36 -16.12
C GLU A 127 -3.69 6.04 -17.38
N GLU A 128 -2.99 5.66 -18.45
CA GLU A 128 -3.60 5.43 -19.75
C GLU A 128 -4.30 4.05 -19.82
N PRO A 129 -5.50 4.00 -20.44
CA PRO A 129 -6.16 2.73 -20.72
C PRO A 129 -5.31 1.81 -21.61
N SER A 130 -5.39 0.50 -21.38
CA SER A 130 -4.67 -0.50 -22.17
C SER A 130 -5.54 -1.75 -22.40
N PRO A 131 -5.43 -2.41 -23.57
CA PRO A 131 -6.12 -3.65 -23.82
C PRO A 131 -5.78 -4.71 -22.75
N GLY A 132 -6.82 -5.37 -22.20
CA GLY A 132 -6.65 -6.35 -21.13
C GLY A 132 -6.38 -5.75 -19.74
N GLY A 133 -6.43 -4.43 -19.62
CA GLY A 133 -6.30 -3.75 -18.32
C GLY A 133 -7.56 -3.92 -17.48
N PHE A 134 -7.37 -3.95 -16.16
CA PHE A 134 -8.41 -4.02 -15.14
C PHE A 134 -8.77 -2.63 -14.67
N ASP A 135 -10.03 -2.40 -14.34
CA ASP A 135 -10.41 -1.28 -13.50
C ASP A 135 -10.07 -1.57 -12.02
N PHE A 136 -10.28 -0.60 -11.14
CA PHE A 136 -9.95 -0.75 -9.71
C PHE A 136 -10.76 -1.87 -9.03
N THR A 137 -12.01 -2.09 -9.44
CA THR A 137 -12.87 -3.16 -8.89
C THR A 137 -12.35 -4.54 -9.29
N GLU A 138 -11.92 -4.68 -10.53
CA GLU A 138 -11.30 -5.88 -11.05
C GLU A 138 -9.94 -6.15 -10.43
N ALA A 139 -9.12 -5.10 -10.25
CA ALA A 139 -7.85 -5.17 -9.54
C ALA A 139 -8.04 -5.65 -8.08
N LYS A 140 -9.04 -5.14 -7.35
CA LYS A 140 -9.39 -5.62 -6.01
C LYS A 140 -9.71 -7.13 -6.00
N ARG A 141 -10.50 -7.62 -6.96
CA ARG A 141 -10.83 -9.05 -7.09
C ARG A 141 -9.57 -9.89 -7.38
N HIS A 142 -8.70 -9.40 -8.26
CA HIS A 142 -7.43 -10.06 -8.57
C HIS A 142 -6.55 -10.20 -7.33
N ILE A 143 -6.39 -9.11 -6.56
CA ILE A 143 -5.62 -9.07 -5.30
C ILE A 143 -6.19 -10.08 -4.28
N GLN A 144 -7.50 -10.10 -4.08
CA GLN A 144 -8.15 -11.03 -3.16
C GLN A 144 -7.93 -12.49 -3.55
N ALA A 145 -8.01 -12.79 -4.85
CA ALA A 145 -7.72 -14.13 -5.37
C ALA A 145 -6.23 -14.52 -5.19
N ALA A 146 -5.31 -13.57 -5.39
CA ALA A 146 -3.88 -13.81 -5.14
C ALA A 146 -3.62 -14.07 -3.65
N GLU A 147 -4.20 -13.27 -2.75
CA GLU A 147 -4.07 -13.46 -1.30
C GLU A 147 -4.59 -14.85 -0.85
N GLN A 148 -5.72 -15.31 -1.41
CA GLN A 148 -6.23 -16.66 -1.13
C GLN A 148 -5.24 -17.74 -1.58
N ARG A 149 -4.65 -17.62 -2.76
CA ARG A 149 -3.63 -18.57 -3.24
C ARG A 149 -2.41 -18.61 -2.31
N HIS A 150 -1.92 -17.44 -1.87
CA HIS A 150 -0.79 -17.34 -0.93
C HIS A 150 -1.11 -18.03 0.40
N ARG A 151 -2.29 -17.78 0.96
CA ARG A 151 -2.74 -18.44 2.21
C ARG A 151 -2.82 -19.97 2.08
N HIS A 152 -3.39 -20.47 0.99
CA HIS A 152 -3.46 -21.91 0.74
C HIS A 152 -2.07 -22.53 0.61
N HIS A 153 -1.18 -21.91 -0.15
CA HIS A 153 0.19 -22.39 -0.31
C HIS A 153 0.93 -22.43 1.04
N THR A 154 0.85 -21.37 1.83
CA THR A 154 1.47 -21.30 3.16
C THR A 154 0.90 -22.35 4.11
N ALA A 155 -0.42 -22.56 4.14
CA ALA A 155 -1.06 -23.58 4.98
C ALA A 155 -0.57 -24.99 4.63
N HIS A 156 -0.49 -25.31 3.33
CA HIS A 156 0.03 -26.58 2.85
C HIS A 156 1.49 -26.80 3.24
N LEU A 157 2.35 -25.79 3.11
CA LEU A 157 3.74 -25.89 3.54
C LEU A 157 3.86 -26.13 5.05
N LEU A 158 3.10 -25.39 5.86
CA LEU A 158 3.10 -25.57 7.32
C LEU A 158 2.64 -26.97 7.73
N GLN A 159 1.64 -27.54 7.06
CA GLN A 159 1.21 -28.91 7.28
C GLN A 159 2.34 -29.90 7.00
N ARG A 160 3.00 -29.80 5.86
CA ARG A 160 4.14 -30.65 5.51
C ARG A 160 5.29 -30.57 6.52
N PHE A 161 5.61 -29.35 7.00
CA PHE A 161 6.64 -29.18 8.04
C PHE A 161 6.25 -29.87 9.36
N ARG A 162 4.98 -29.78 9.77
CA ARG A 162 4.47 -30.47 10.98
C ARG A 162 4.56 -31.99 10.85
N GLU A 163 4.18 -32.54 9.69
CA GLU A 163 4.28 -33.97 9.41
C GLU A 163 5.74 -34.46 9.46
N GLN A 164 6.66 -33.71 8.85
CA GLN A 164 8.09 -34.03 8.89
C GLN A 164 8.66 -33.94 10.34
N ALA A 165 8.24 -32.97 11.12
CA ALA A 165 8.67 -32.85 12.50
C ALA A 165 8.18 -34.03 13.34
N ALA A 166 6.92 -34.45 13.20
CA ALA A 166 6.35 -35.61 13.89
C ALA A 166 7.10 -36.92 13.57
N VAL A 167 7.43 -37.13 12.28
CA VAL A 167 8.23 -38.30 11.87
C VAL A 167 9.62 -38.30 12.54
N ARG A 168 10.29 -37.12 12.58
CA ARG A 168 11.60 -37.00 13.25
C ARG A 168 11.53 -37.27 14.75
N GLU A 169 10.47 -36.82 15.42
CA GLU A 169 10.27 -37.12 16.85
C GLU A 169 10.01 -38.60 17.09
N GLY A 170 9.18 -39.24 16.27
CA GLY A 170 8.96 -40.68 16.35
C GLY A 170 10.24 -41.51 16.23
N MET A 171 11.10 -41.19 15.24
CA MET A 171 12.41 -41.83 15.05
C MET A 171 13.36 -41.63 16.25
N LYS A 172 13.31 -40.46 16.93
CA LYS A 172 14.12 -40.24 18.14
C LYS A 172 13.65 -41.08 19.31
N THR A 173 12.32 -41.23 19.44
CA THR A 173 11.72 -42.04 20.52
C THR A 173 12.08 -43.53 20.35
N GLU A 174 12.01 -44.07 19.14
CA GLU A 174 12.40 -45.46 18.86
C GLU A 174 13.89 -45.70 19.12
N ARG A 175 14.75 -44.75 18.78
CA ARG A 175 16.21 -44.88 19.01
C ARG A 175 16.57 -44.85 20.51
N ASN A 176 15.76 -44.21 21.34
CA ASN A 176 15.99 -44.06 22.80
C ASN A 176 15.27 -45.14 23.64
N GLN A 177 14.55 -46.08 23.07
CA GLN A 177 14.02 -47.21 23.82
C GLN A 177 15.18 -48.11 24.24
N PRO A 178 15.41 -48.32 25.53
CA PRO A 178 16.38 -49.30 25.99
C PRO A 178 15.92 -50.69 25.52
N GLY A 179 16.78 -51.39 24.78
CA GLY A 179 16.48 -52.74 24.34
C GLY A 179 16.14 -53.58 25.60
N GLU A 180 14.93 -54.14 25.61
CA GLU A 180 14.59 -55.16 26.58
C GLU A 180 15.54 -56.31 26.44
N GLY A 181 16.44 -56.39 27.41
CA GLY A 181 17.44 -57.45 27.47
C GLY A 181 16.72 -58.80 27.49
N SER A 182 17.04 -59.61 26.51
CA SER A 182 16.71 -61.04 26.44
C SER A 182 17.41 -61.74 27.65
N GLU A 183 16.71 -61.85 28.76
CA GLU A 183 17.08 -62.85 29.77
C GLU A 183 16.66 -64.23 29.25
N ARG A 184 17.68 -65.04 29.06
CA ARG A 184 17.55 -66.48 29.00
C ARG A 184 18.38 -67.10 30.12
#